data_bc1089fe6f06f9e8872512ad39ebd55e
#
_entry.id   bc1089fe6f06f9e8872512ad39ebd55e
#
_cell.length_a   1.000
_cell.length_b   1.000
_cell.length_c   1.000
_cell.angle_alpha   90.00
_cell.angle_beta   90.00
_cell.angle_gamma   90.00
#
_symmetry.space_group_name_H-M   'P 1'
#
loop_
_entity.id
_entity.type
_entity.pdbx_description
1 polymer ?
#
loop_
_entity_poly.entity_id
_entity_poly.type
_entity_poly.pdbx_seq_one_letter_code
_entity_poly.pdbx_strand_id
1 'polypeptide(L)'
;MPSPRNVLIGSIIGFILLALLGYWYLGGFKEPAASLVEHQGYRLVGKYYSGESNSTEAQQTFRTVAQLHQSGEVEGVMAVVILHEATEEKDSVHQFVGILLPENNRNLPASADSLQLLEIPNRQAVRVQLEASSLVWPSPDKIVEQGKNFAADNNLKLAPKLTIEKYVSPNLLEVELPVATKRQIPALADSVNFIHSDTVVDAEN
;
A
#
# COMPACT_ATOMS: atom_id res chain seq x y z
N MET A 1 -54.40 -2.17 14.25
CA MET A 1 -53.30 -1.36 13.65
C MET A 1 -52.10 -1.49 14.57
N PRO A 2 -50.85 -1.73 14.07
CA PRO A 2 -49.69 -1.78 14.92
C PRO A 2 -49.45 -0.40 15.54
N SER A 3 -49.02 -0.37 16.80
CA SER A 3 -48.72 0.90 17.46
C SER A 3 -47.54 1.59 16.75
N PRO A 4 -47.49 2.93 16.70
CA PRO A 4 -46.43 3.65 16.02
C PRO A 4 -45.04 3.29 16.57
N ARG A 5 -44.96 2.89 17.84
CA ARG A 5 -43.73 2.41 18.49
C ARG A 5 -43.26 1.08 17.90
N ASN A 6 -44.15 0.15 17.62
CA ASN A 6 -43.80 -1.16 17.04
C ASN A 6 -43.36 -1.03 15.58
N VAL A 7 -43.96 -0.10 14.84
CA VAL A 7 -43.51 0.23 13.46
C VAL A 7 -42.09 0.82 13.48
N LEU A 8 -41.82 1.75 14.39
CA LEU A 8 -40.48 2.36 14.52
C LEU A 8 -39.41 1.31 14.88
N ILE A 9 -39.70 0.45 15.86
CA ILE A 9 -38.78 -0.63 16.26
C ILE A 9 -38.54 -1.61 15.09
N GLY A 10 -39.58 -2.00 14.39
CA GLY A 10 -39.46 -2.88 13.21
C GLY A 10 -38.60 -2.27 12.09
N SER A 11 -38.75 -0.95 11.85
CA SER A 11 -37.97 -0.24 10.86
C SER A 11 -36.48 -0.18 11.22
N ILE A 12 -36.17 0.05 12.50
CA ILE A 12 -34.77 0.09 12.99
C ILE A 12 -34.14 -1.30 12.85
N ILE A 13 -34.84 -2.35 13.27
CA ILE A 13 -34.34 -3.74 13.13
C ILE A 13 -34.12 -4.09 11.65
N GLY A 14 -35.08 -3.74 10.78
CA GLY A 14 -34.96 -3.95 9.34
C GLY A 14 -33.72 -3.23 8.75
N PHE A 15 -33.47 -1.99 9.14
CA PHE A 15 -32.31 -1.23 8.71
C PHE A 15 -30.98 -1.85 9.19
N ILE A 16 -30.92 -2.30 10.44
CA ILE A 16 -29.74 -2.98 11.02
C ILE A 16 -29.44 -4.26 10.25
N LEU A 17 -30.46 -5.09 9.98
CA LEU A 17 -30.31 -6.34 9.22
C LEU A 17 -29.81 -6.07 7.81
N LEU A 18 -30.32 -5.04 7.15
CA LEU A 18 -29.91 -4.65 5.81
C LEU A 18 -28.47 -4.15 5.80
N ALA A 19 -28.06 -3.38 6.80
CA ALA A 19 -26.69 -2.92 6.96
C ALA A 19 -25.72 -4.09 7.21
N LEU A 20 -26.09 -5.05 8.05
CA LEU A 20 -25.30 -6.27 8.30
C LEU A 20 -25.16 -7.13 7.04
N LEU A 21 -26.23 -7.29 6.28
CA LEU A 21 -26.20 -8.01 5.00
C LEU A 21 -25.28 -7.29 3.98
N GLY A 22 -25.38 -5.97 3.90
CA GLY A 22 -24.49 -5.17 3.06
C GLY A 22 -23.02 -5.30 3.49
N TYR A 23 -22.75 -5.23 4.78
CA TYR A 23 -21.40 -5.41 5.34
C TYR A 23 -20.84 -6.82 5.03
N TRP A 24 -21.66 -7.85 5.20
CA TRP A 24 -21.30 -9.22 4.85
C TRP A 24 -21.02 -9.39 3.35
N TYR A 25 -21.88 -8.82 2.50
CA TYR A 25 -21.72 -8.86 1.04
C TYR A 25 -20.42 -8.19 0.57
N LEU A 26 -20.03 -7.09 1.21
CA LEU A 26 -18.76 -6.37 0.95
C LEU A 26 -17.53 -7.09 1.49
N GLY A 27 -17.70 -8.21 2.18
CA GLY A 27 -16.60 -8.98 2.77
C GLY A 27 -16.10 -8.43 4.11
N GLY A 28 -16.90 -7.64 4.82
CA GLY A 28 -16.51 -7.02 6.09
C GLY A 28 -16.22 -7.99 7.24
N PHE A 29 -16.60 -9.26 7.11
CA PHE A 29 -16.25 -10.33 8.06
C PHE A 29 -15.11 -11.21 7.57
N LYS A 30 -14.50 -10.91 6.41
CA LYS A 30 -13.34 -11.67 5.96
C LYS A 30 -12.13 -11.31 6.79
N GLU A 31 -11.41 -12.32 7.20
CA GLU A 31 -10.15 -12.16 7.92
C GLU A 31 -8.99 -12.08 6.93
N PRO A 32 -8.01 -11.19 7.18
CA PRO A 32 -6.80 -11.16 6.38
C PRO A 32 -6.02 -12.47 6.52
N ALA A 33 -5.50 -13.01 5.42
CA ALA A 33 -4.70 -14.22 5.39
C ALA A 33 -3.20 -13.87 5.31
N ALA A 34 -2.41 -14.37 6.26
CA ALA A 34 -0.97 -14.16 6.26
C ALA A 34 -0.22 -15.38 5.69
N SER A 35 0.82 -15.14 4.90
CA SER A 35 1.68 -16.16 4.32
C SER A 35 3.10 -15.66 4.13
N LEU A 36 4.08 -16.58 4.10
CA LEU A 36 5.46 -16.27 3.73
C LEU A 36 5.57 -16.36 2.21
N VAL A 37 6.10 -15.31 1.59
CA VAL A 37 6.32 -15.24 0.14
C VAL A 37 7.75 -14.83 -0.17
N GLU A 38 8.21 -15.20 -1.36
CA GLU A 38 9.46 -14.75 -1.94
C GLU A 38 9.14 -14.01 -3.23
N HIS A 39 9.69 -12.81 -3.38
CA HIS A 39 9.49 -12.01 -4.59
C HIS A 39 10.83 -11.56 -5.20
N GLN A 40 10.82 -11.33 -6.50
CA GLN A 40 12.03 -11.01 -7.28
C GLN A 40 12.47 -9.54 -7.21
N GLY A 41 11.90 -8.78 -6.28
CA GLY A 41 12.11 -7.36 -6.14
C GLY A 41 10.99 -6.55 -6.78
N TYR A 42 10.98 -5.27 -6.50
CA TYR A 42 9.99 -4.35 -7.02
C TYR A 42 10.65 -3.12 -7.62
N ARG A 43 10.05 -2.61 -8.68
CA ARG A 43 10.36 -1.31 -9.28
C ARG A 43 9.09 -0.47 -9.23
N LEU A 44 9.17 0.66 -8.56
CA LEU A 44 8.05 1.58 -8.43
C LEU A 44 8.42 2.92 -9.03
N VAL A 45 7.49 3.51 -9.76
CA VAL A 45 7.57 4.88 -10.25
C VAL A 45 6.57 5.73 -9.49
N GLY A 46 7.01 6.83 -8.90
CA GLY A 46 6.13 7.63 -8.05
C GLY A 46 6.81 8.84 -7.43
N LYS A 47 6.34 9.21 -6.25
CA LYS A 47 6.85 10.35 -5.49
C LYS A 47 7.16 9.97 -4.05
N TYR A 48 8.32 10.42 -3.59
CA TYR A 48 8.65 10.38 -2.17
C TYR A 48 7.95 11.53 -1.43
N TYR A 49 7.47 11.24 -0.24
CA TYR A 49 6.89 12.20 0.68
C TYR A 49 7.46 12.01 2.08
N SER A 50 7.78 13.13 2.73
CA SER A 50 8.20 13.17 4.13
C SER A 50 7.49 14.32 4.83
N GLY A 51 6.76 14.05 5.89
CA GLY A 51 5.99 15.05 6.63
C GLY A 51 4.80 14.45 7.36
N GLU A 52 3.85 15.28 7.75
CA GLU A 52 2.64 14.83 8.45
C GLU A 52 1.76 13.95 7.55
N SER A 53 1.34 12.79 8.06
CA SER A 53 0.55 11.79 7.33
C SER A 53 -0.79 12.34 6.81
N ASN A 54 -1.41 13.25 7.55
CA ASN A 54 -2.71 13.84 7.23
C ASN A 54 -2.62 15.21 6.53
N SER A 55 -1.43 15.62 6.08
CA SER A 55 -1.25 16.92 5.43
C SER A 55 -1.92 16.98 4.05
N THR A 56 -2.18 18.19 3.59
CA THR A 56 -2.66 18.44 2.22
C THR A 56 -1.66 17.94 1.18
N GLU A 57 -0.37 18.03 1.47
CA GLU A 57 0.72 17.61 0.59
C GLU A 57 0.78 16.09 0.45
N ALA A 58 0.60 15.34 1.56
CA ALA A 58 0.47 13.89 1.51
C ALA A 58 -0.69 13.47 0.62
N GLN A 59 -1.86 14.08 0.80
CA GLN A 59 -3.05 13.81 -0.01
C GLN A 59 -2.84 14.18 -1.49
N GLN A 60 -2.16 15.28 -1.77
CA GLN A 60 -1.86 15.71 -3.14
C GLN A 60 -0.88 14.75 -3.82
N THR A 61 0.14 14.29 -3.10
CA THR A 61 1.08 13.28 -3.60
C THR A 61 0.34 12.01 -4.00
N PHE A 62 -0.53 11.49 -3.13
CA PHE A 62 -1.35 10.33 -3.42
C PHE A 62 -2.25 10.54 -4.64
N ARG A 63 -2.97 11.68 -4.69
CA ARG A 63 -3.86 12.00 -5.82
C ARG A 63 -3.13 12.10 -7.15
N THR A 64 -1.94 12.70 -7.16
CA THR A 64 -1.12 12.82 -8.38
C THR A 64 -0.76 11.44 -8.93
N VAL A 65 -0.27 10.53 -8.08
CA VAL A 65 0.08 9.17 -8.50
C VAL A 65 -1.16 8.36 -8.90
N ALA A 66 -2.28 8.51 -8.15
CA ALA A 66 -3.53 7.86 -8.49
C ALA A 66 -4.10 8.31 -9.84
N GLN A 67 -3.96 9.59 -10.21
CA GLN A 67 -4.36 10.11 -11.51
C GLN A 67 -3.53 9.51 -12.64
N LEU A 68 -2.20 9.40 -12.48
CA LEU A 68 -1.32 8.75 -13.46
C LEU A 68 -1.68 7.28 -13.69
N HIS A 69 -2.05 6.57 -12.63
CA HIS A 69 -2.52 5.20 -12.72
C HIS A 69 -3.88 5.12 -13.43
N GLN A 70 -4.83 5.99 -13.06
CA GLN A 70 -6.19 6.00 -13.65
C GLN A 70 -6.21 6.44 -15.09
N SER A 71 -5.33 7.35 -15.51
CA SER A 71 -5.20 7.76 -16.92
C SER A 71 -4.60 6.69 -17.82
N GLY A 72 -4.00 5.64 -17.23
CA GLY A 72 -3.29 4.60 -17.97
C GLY A 72 -1.92 5.04 -18.50
N GLU A 73 -1.43 6.21 -18.09
CA GLU A 73 -0.08 6.67 -18.47
C GLU A 73 1.01 5.76 -17.91
N VAL A 74 0.75 5.16 -16.76
CA VAL A 74 1.63 4.18 -16.12
C VAL A 74 0.83 2.92 -15.80
N GLU A 75 1.18 1.82 -16.44
CA GLU A 75 0.59 0.52 -16.15
C GLU A 75 1.23 -0.12 -14.92
N GLY A 76 0.43 -0.71 -14.04
CA GLY A 76 0.92 -1.40 -12.86
C GLY A 76 -0.06 -1.43 -11.72
N VAL A 77 0.43 -1.70 -10.52
CA VAL A 77 -0.35 -1.75 -9.29
C VAL A 77 0.02 -0.56 -8.42
N MET A 78 -0.98 0.21 -7.97
CA MET A 78 -0.72 1.29 -7.04
C MET A 78 -0.21 0.74 -5.71
N ALA A 79 0.87 1.33 -5.19
CA ALA A 79 1.49 0.90 -3.94
C ALA A 79 1.99 2.09 -3.12
N VAL A 80 1.98 1.90 -1.81
CA VAL A 80 2.61 2.80 -0.83
C VAL A 80 3.69 2.04 -0.10
N VAL A 81 4.90 2.54 -0.14
CA VAL A 81 6.04 2.01 0.60
C VAL A 81 6.32 2.92 1.77
N ILE A 82 6.04 2.43 2.97
CA ILE A 82 6.32 3.15 4.21
C ILE A 82 7.75 2.82 4.61
N LEU A 83 8.60 3.84 4.66
CA LEU A 83 10.05 3.71 4.85
C LEU A 83 10.48 3.91 6.30
N HIS A 84 9.67 4.64 7.06
CA HIS A 84 9.92 4.96 8.43
C HIS A 84 8.61 5.26 9.15
N GLU A 85 8.35 4.54 10.21
CA GLU A 85 7.30 4.92 11.15
C GLU A 85 7.83 6.05 12.01
N ALA A 86 6.97 7.01 12.33
CA ALA A 86 7.31 8.17 13.12
C ALA A 86 8.03 7.79 14.40
N THR A 87 9.19 8.37 14.62
CA THR A 87 9.83 8.45 15.92
C THR A 87 9.40 9.76 16.55
N GLU A 88 8.82 9.71 17.75
CA GLU A 88 8.60 10.79 18.74
C GLU A 88 7.95 12.11 18.27
N GLU A 89 8.14 12.58 17.05
CA GLU A 89 7.32 13.63 16.44
C GLU A 89 6.05 12.97 15.91
N LYS A 90 4.99 13.13 16.69
CA LYS A 90 3.64 12.65 16.35
C LYS A 90 3.33 12.99 14.90
N ASP A 91 2.98 11.95 14.13
CA ASP A 91 2.35 12.01 12.82
C ASP A 91 3.28 12.25 11.60
N SER A 92 4.60 12.30 11.76
CA SER A 92 5.51 12.37 10.61
C SER A 92 5.73 10.99 9.98
N VAL A 93 5.52 10.88 8.67
CA VAL A 93 5.73 9.66 7.88
C VAL A 93 6.76 9.89 6.77
N HIS A 94 7.52 8.85 6.49
CA HIS A 94 8.38 8.79 5.32
C HIS A 94 7.84 7.70 4.41
N GLN A 95 7.30 8.09 3.27
CA GLN A 95 6.65 7.14 2.36
C GLN A 95 6.96 7.44 0.90
N PHE A 96 6.93 6.40 0.10
CA PHE A 96 6.97 6.49 -1.34
C PHE A 96 5.62 6.03 -1.90
N VAL A 97 4.89 6.94 -2.53
CA VAL A 97 3.64 6.62 -3.21
C VAL A 97 3.96 6.41 -4.68
N GLY A 98 3.66 5.23 -5.21
CA GLY A 98 4.06 4.88 -6.55
C GLY A 98 3.18 3.83 -7.22
N ILE A 99 3.53 3.52 -8.44
CA ILE A 99 2.95 2.47 -9.25
C ILE A 99 4.02 1.39 -9.42
N LEU A 100 3.73 0.19 -8.93
CA LEU A 100 4.55 -1.00 -9.09
C LEU A 100 4.49 -1.45 -10.54
N LEU A 101 5.63 -1.37 -11.22
CA LEU A 101 5.72 -1.73 -12.63
C LEU A 101 5.70 -3.26 -12.82
N PRO A 102 5.08 -3.77 -13.89
CA PRO A 102 5.20 -5.17 -14.29
C PRO A 102 6.67 -5.55 -14.55
N GLU A 103 7.05 -6.79 -14.23
CA GLU A 103 8.44 -7.27 -14.38
C GLU A 103 9.01 -7.08 -15.79
N ASN A 104 8.15 -7.14 -16.80
CA ASN A 104 8.53 -7.00 -18.21
C ASN A 104 8.59 -5.56 -18.70
N ASN A 105 8.11 -4.60 -17.92
CA ASN A 105 8.09 -3.19 -18.30
C ASN A 105 9.33 -2.49 -17.76
N ARG A 106 10.34 -2.33 -18.62
CA ARG A 106 11.58 -1.61 -18.29
C ARG A 106 11.54 -0.14 -18.72
N ASN A 107 10.55 0.26 -19.49
CA ASN A 107 10.45 1.61 -20.01
C ASN A 107 9.75 2.48 -18.98
N LEU A 108 10.39 3.57 -18.63
CA LEU A 108 9.74 4.64 -17.88
C LEU A 108 8.81 5.42 -18.81
N PRO A 109 7.63 5.84 -18.34
CA PRO A 109 6.74 6.67 -19.13
C PRO A 109 7.41 8.01 -19.46
N ALA A 110 7.10 8.58 -20.61
CA ALA A 110 7.62 9.88 -21.04
C ALA A 110 7.25 11.04 -20.09
N SER A 111 6.19 10.88 -19.30
CA SER A 111 5.77 11.80 -18.24
C SER A 111 6.59 11.68 -16.94
N ALA A 112 7.62 10.84 -16.93
CA ALA A 112 8.42 10.55 -15.72
C ALA A 112 9.33 11.70 -15.26
N ASP A 113 9.43 12.80 -15.99
CA ASP A 113 10.33 13.94 -15.65
C ASP A 113 10.11 14.51 -14.24
N SER A 114 8.94 14.28 -13.64
CA SER A 114 8.62 14.67 -12.26
C SER A 114 8.49 13.50 -11.29
N LEU A 115 8.75 12.28 -11.74
CA LEU A 115 8.62 11.06 -10.96
C LEU A 115 10.01 10.50 -10.59
N GLN A 116 10.01 9.73 -9.51
CA GLN A 116 11.20 9.07 -8.98
C GLN A 116 11.05 7.56 -9.18
N LEU A 117 12.16 6.86 -9.37
CA LEU A 117 12.20 5.40 -9.39
C LEU A 117 12.69 4.88 -8.03
N LEU A 118 11.91 3.99 -7.43
CA LEU A 118 12.30 3.24 -6.25
C LEU A 118 12.47 1.77 -6.62
N GLU A 119 13.66 1.22 -6.35
CA GLU A 119 13.95 -0.20 -6.54
C GLU A 119 14.07 -0.89 -5.18
N ILE A 120 13.28 -1.96 -5.01
CA ILE A 120 13.30 -2.79 -3.82
C ILE A 120 13.84 -4.17 -4.24
N PRO A 121 15.00 -4.61 -3.74
CA PRO A 121 15.62 -5.87 -4.14
C PRO A 121 14.76 -7.06 -3.72
N ASN A 122 14.97 -8.23 -4.39
CA ASN A 122 14.28 -9.45 -4.05
C ASN A 122 14.59 -9.89 -2.60
N ARG A 123 13.55 -10.41 -1.95
CA ARG A 123 13.56 -10.82 -0.55
C ARG A 123 12.37 -11.69 -0.21
N GLN A 124 12.44 -12.32 0.96
CA GLN A 124 11.28 -12.90 1.59
C GLN A 124 10.48 -11.82 2.32
N ALA A 125 9.16 -11.97 2.32
CA ALA A 125 8.25 -11.12 3.06
C ALA A 125 7.09 -11.93 3.64
N VAL A 126 6.55 -11.47 4.75
CA VAL A 126 5.23 -11.89 5.23
C VAL A 126 4.21 -11.06 4.47
N ARG A 127 3.40 -11.71 3.64
CA ARG A 127 2.30 -11.10 2.92
C ARG A 127 1.01 -11.34 3.65
N VAL A 128 0.25 -10.29 3.89
CA VAL A 128 -1.11 -10.33 4.40
C VAL A 128 -2.04 -9.88 3.29
N GLN A 129 -2.97 -10.75 2.91
CA GLN A 129 -3.96 -10.47 1.86
C GLN A 129 -5.35 -10.32 2.47
N LEU A 130 -6.08 -9.30 2.05
CA LEU A 130 -7.47 -9.08 2.40
C LEU A 130 -8.33 -8.94 1.15
N GLU A 131 -9.19 -9.92 0.93
CA GLU A 131 -10.18 -9.93 -0.15
C GLU A 131 -11.52 -9.38 0.33
N ALA A 132 -11.63 -8.07 0.41
CA ALA A 132 -12.86 -7.36 0.79
C ALA A 132 -12.96 -6.05 0.01
N SER A 133 -14.14 -5.48 -0.08
CA SER A 133 -14.30 -4.14 -0.66
C SER A 133 -13.53 -3.10 0.16
N SER A 134 -12.91 -2.13 -0.51
CA SER A 134 -12.18 -1.03 0.13
C SER A 134 -13.06 -0.21 1.09
N LEU A 135 -14.39 -0.27 0.95
CA LEU A 135 -15.32 0.40 1.85
C LEU A 135 -15.37 -0.22 3.27
N VAL A 136 -14.92 -1.45 3.42
CA VAL A 136 -14.95 -2.19 4.69
C VAL A 136 -13.57 -2.66 5.15
N TRP A 137 -12.50 -2.17 4.52
CA TRP A 137 -11.15 -2.49 4.97
C TRP A 137 -10.94 -2.01 6.41
N PRO A 138 -10.33 -2.84 7.26
CA PRO A 138 -9.90 -2.40 8.58
C PRO A 138 -8.77 -1.35 8.44
N SER A 139 -8.43 -0.71 9.55
CA SER A 139 -7.26 0.17 9.56
C SER A 139 -5.98 -0.59 9.15
N PRO A 140 -5.05 0.04 8.44
CA PRO A 140 -3.78 -0.57 8.04
C PRO A 140 -3.03 -1.23 9.20
N ASP A 141 -3.05 -0.60 10.38
CA ASP A 141 -2.40 -1.12 11.58
C ASP A 141 -2.84 -2.54 11.96
N LYS A 142 -4.14 -2.84 11.82
CA LYS A 142 -4.67 -4.19 12.11
C LYS A 142 -4.14 -5.24 11.15
N ILE A 143 -3.96 -4.87 9.89
CA ILE A 143 -3.41 -5.77 8.86
C ILE A 143 -1.92 -6.01 9.13
N VAL A 144 -1.18 -4.94 9.45
CA VAL A 144 0.23 -5.01 9.84
C VAL A 144 0.42 -5.85 11.10
N GLU A 145 -0.43 -5.67 12.12
CA GLU A 145 -0.41 -6.46 13.35
C GLU A 145 -0.58 -7.96 13.07
N GLN A 146 -1.49 -8.33 12.18
CA GLN A 146 -1.66 -9.73 11.78
C GLN A 146 -0.40 -10.30 11.12
N GLY A 147 0.27 -9.54 10.28
CA GLY A 147 1.55 -9.93 9.71
C GLY A 147 2.66 -10.07 10.76
N LYS A 148 2.71 -9.18 11.74
CA LYS A 148 3.64 -9.26 12.87
C LYS A 148 3.38 -10.51 13.72
N ASN A 149 2.13 -10.84 13.99
CA ASN A 149 1.75 -12.05 14.75
C ASN A 149 2.16 -13.31 13.98
N PHE A 150 1.87 -13.39 12.68
CA PHE A 150 2.31 -14.49 11.84
C PHE A 150 3.84 -14.65 11.85
N ALA A 151 4.58 -13.54 11.75
CA ALA A 151 6.04 -13.57 11.81
C ALA A 151 6.55 -14.11 13.16
N ALA A 152 5.94 -13.68 14.27
CA ALA A 152 6.29 -14.16 15.62
C ALA A 152 6.05 -15.66 15.76
N ASP A 153 4.90 -16.16 15.32
CA ASP A 153 4.51 -17.57 15.37
C ASP A 153 5.45 -18.46 14.54
N ASN A 154 6.03 -17.91 13.48
CA ASN A 154 6.96 -18.62 12.60
C ASN A 154 8.44 -18.30 12.86
N ASN A 155 8.77 -17.60 13.96
CA ASN A 155 10.13 -17.19 14.32
C ASN A 155 10.84 -16.39 13.23
N LEU A 156 10.09 -15.59 12.46
CA LEU A 156 10.63 -14.72 11.42
C LEU A 156 10.99 -13.36 12.02
N LYS A 157 12.17 -12.85 11.69
CA LYS A 157 12.56 -11.50 12.07
C LYS A 157 12.21 -10.54 10.93
N LEU A 158 11.29 -9.64 11.18
CA LEU A 158 10.92 -8.62 10.19
C LEU A 158 12.00 -7.54 10.07
N ALA A 159 12.13 -6.97 8.87
CA ALA A 159 12.95 -5.80 8.65
C ALA A 159 12.32 -4.60 9.39
N PRO A 160 13.10 -3.84 10.17
CA PRO A 160 12.56 -2.70 10.87
C PRO A 160 12.10 -1.64 9.86
N LYS A 161 10.92 -1.09 10.10
CA LYS A 161 10.46 0.15 9.46
C LYS A 161 10.25 0.10 7.93
N LEU A 162 9.91 -1.05 7.37
CA LEU A 162 9.55 -1.17 5.97
C LEU A 162 8.24 -1.95 5.84
N THR A 163 7.24 -1.29 5.27
CA THR A 163 5.94 -1.88 4.95
C THR A 163 5.59 -1.51 3.52
N ILE A 164 5.06 -2.46 2.75
CA ILE A 164 4.65 -2.25 1.37
C ILE A 164 3.16 -2.58 1.27
N GLU A 165 2.35 -1.57 1.01
CA GLU A 165 0.91 -1.71 0.78
C GLU A 165 0.65 -1.70 -0.72
N LYS A 166 -0.04 -2.72 -1.25
CA LYS A 166 -0.39 -2.83 -2.67
C LYS A 166 -1.91 -2.85 -2.83
N TYR A 167 -2.42 -1.91 -3.56
CA TYR A 167 -3.83 -1.75 -3.90
C TYR A 167 -4.11 -2.46 -5.22
N VAL A 168 -4.14 -3.81 -5.16
CA VAL A 168 -4.18 -4.67 -6.37
C VAL A 168 -5.49 -4.49 -7.13
N SER A 169 -6.59 -4.34 -6.41
CA SER A 169 -7.90 -4.03 -6.97
C SER A 169 -8.78 -3.37 -5.90
N PRO A 170 -9.96 -2.84 -6.26
CA PRO A 170 -10.91 -2.31 -5.28
C PRO A 170 -11.35 -3.30 -4.20
N ASN A 171 -11.11 -4.60 -4.44
CA ASN A 171 -11.49 -5.69 -3.54
C ASN A 171 -10.31 -6.52 -3.03
N LEU A 172 -9.07 -6.11 -3.31
CA LEU A 172 -7.88 -6.83 -2.89
C LEU A 172 -6.80 -5.87 -2.42
N LEU A 173 -6.51 -5.92 -1.12
CA LEU A 173 -5.38 -5.25 -0.48
C LEU A 173 -4.34 -6.31 -0.10
N GLU A 174 -3.09 -6.05 -0.44
CA GLU A 174 -1.95 -6.83 0.04
C GLU A 174 -1.01 -5.91 0.83
N VAL A 175 -0.59 -6.38 2.01
CA VAL A 175 0.43 -5.71 2.82
C VAL A 175 1.60 -6.67 2.99
N GLU A 176 2.80 -6.21 2.68
CA GLU A 176 4.00 -7.00 2.83
C GLU A 176 4.92 -6.40 3.89
N LEU A 177 5.37 -7.27 4.79
CA LEU A 177 6.35 -6.99 5.81
C LEU A 177 7.63 -7.76 5.48
N PRO A 178 8.66 -7.11 4.94
CA PRO A 178 9.89 -7.78 4.56
C PRO A 178 10.58 -8.48 5.73
N VAL A 179 11.08 -9.69 5.48
CA VAL A 179 11.89 -10.43 6.46
C VAL A 179 13.31 -9.89 6.45
N ALA A 180 13.86 -9.66 7.65
CA ALA A 180 15.22 -9.19 7.80
C ALA A 180 16.20 -10.26 7.29
N THR A 181 16.97 -9.92 6.28
CA THR A 181 18.09 -10.73 5.81
C THR A 181 19.38 -10.27 6.48
N LYS A 182 20.39 -11.16 6.55
CA LYS A 182 21.73 -10.78 7.03
C LYS A 182 22.41 -9.71 6.16
N ARG A 183 21.97 -9.50 4.93
CA ARG A 183 22.32 -8.33 4.12
C ARG A 183 21.54 -7.14 4.67
N GLN A 184 22.24 -6.19 5.28
CA GLN A 184 21.65 -4.89 5.58
C GLN A 184 21.01 -4.35 4.30
N ILE A 185 19.73 -4.02 4.38
CA ILE A 185 19.10 -3.16 3.38
C ILE A 185 19.88 -1.86 3.50
N PRO A 186 20.53 -1.34 2.44
CA PRO A 186 21.05 0.02 2.45
C PRO A 186 19.93 0.90 3.01
N ALA A 187 20.25 1.86 3.86
CA ALA A 187 19.25 2.79 4.34
C ALA A 187 18.51 3.29 3.10
N LEU A 188 17.18 3.13 3.09
CA LEU A 188 16.40 3.33 1.86
C LEU A 188 16.52 4.76 1.32
N ALA A 189 16.93 5.72 2.16
CA ALA A 189 17.36 7.05 1.77
C ALA A 189 18.52 7.02 0.73
N ASP A 190 19.37 5.99 0.78
CA ASP A 190 20.52 5.84 -0.14
C ASP A 190 20.14 5.02 -1.40
N SER A 191 19.00 4.34 -1.40
CA SER A 191 18.53 3.56 -2.54
C SER A 191 17.43 4.25 -3.36
N VAL A 192 17.01 5.44 -2.98
CA VAL A 192 16.18 6.29 -3.83
C VAL A 192 17.09 6.92 -4.89
N ASN A 193 17.34 6.19 -5.96
CA ASN A 193 18.00 6.76 -7.13
C ASN A 193 17.03 7.74 -7.78
N PHE A 194 17.26 9.02 -7.55
CA PHE A 194 16.61 10.09 -8.32
C PHE A 194 17.15 9.99 -9.74
N ILE A 195 16.35 9.51 -10.68
CA ILE A 195 16.66 9.65 -12.08
C ILE A 195 16.43 11.12 -12.42
N HIS A 196 17.49 11.91 -12.40
CA HIS A 196 17.48 13.19 -13.09
C HIS A 196 17.49 12.89 -14.58
N SER A 197 16.60 13.52 -15.33
CA SER A 197 16.44 13.42 -16.78
C SER A 197 17.63 14.00 -17.61
N ASP A 198 18.79 14.17 -17.02
CA ASP A 198 19.94 14.82 -17.63
C ASP A 198 20.85 13.88 -18.45
N THR A 199 20.38 12.70 -18.82
CA THR A 199 21.14 11.81 -19.72
C THR A 199 20.40 11.50 -21.01
N VAL A 200 19.93 12.54 -21.71
CA VAL A 200 19.87 12.49 -23.17
C VAL A 200 21.12 13.19 -23.67
N VAL A 201 22.24 12.49 -23.66
CA VAL A 201 23.46 12.95 -24.31
C VAL A 201 23.56 12.21 -25.64
N ASP A 202 23.34 13.00 -26.69
CA ASP A 202 24.02 12.98 -27.98
C ASP A 202 24.77 11.68 -28.35
N ALA A 203 24.09 10.83 -29.10
CA ALA A 203 24.73 9.89 -30.00
C ALA A 203 24.55 10.40 -31.44
N GLU A 204 25.18 11.55 -31.74
CA GLU A 204 25.54 11.96 -33.09
C GLU A 204 27.07 12.14 -33.11
N ASN A 205 27.75 11.16 -33.67
CA ASN A 205 28.83 11.28 -34.66
C ASN A 205 29.30 9.89 -35.09
#